data_26d577f31ee719053d059c309500a78d
#
_entry.id   26d577f31ee719053d059c309500a78d
#
_cell.length_a   1.000
_cell.length_b   1.000
_cell.length_c   1.000
_cell.angle_alpha   90.00
_cell.angle_beta   90.00
_cell.angle_gamma   90.00
#
_symmetry.space_group_name_H-M   'P 1'
#
loop_
_entity.id
_entity.type
_entity.pdbx_description
1 polymer ?
#
loop_
_entity_poly.entity_id
_entity_poly.type
_entity_poly.pdbx_seq_one_letter_code
_entity_poly.pdbx_strand_id
1 'polypeptide(L)'
;MAPDADSEVTPAAPGANGGLRIGPLDPGDRERWEQLFRGYIEFYGRSLPDGAYDRAWSEFLSGARMHALGARLGGSLVGIAHFFIHANTSGPDVCYLQDLFTAPESRGRGAATALIESIAGWAREQGCMRLYWSTHEANATARRVYDRVAQNRGFIRYERDL
;
A
#
# COMPACT_ATOMS: atom_id res chain seq x y z
N MET A 1 -2.59 -29.15 -5.27
CA MET A 1 -1.25 -28.68 -4.93
C MET A 1 -1.40 -27.22 -4.54
N ALA A 2 -1.36 -26.92 -3.24
CA ALA A 2 -1.48 -25.56 -2.75
C ALA A 2 -0.23 -24.78 -3.17
N PRO A 3 -0.33 -23.50 -3.60
CA PRO A 3 0.83 -22.68 -3.83
C PRO A 3 1.52 -22.43 -2.49
N ASP A 4 2.84 -22.51 -2.48
CA ASP A 4 3.68 -22.22 -1.33
C ASP A 4 3.40 -20.79 -0.83
N ALA A 5 3.03 -20.67 0.44
CA ALA A 5 2.66 -19.41 1.09
C ALA A 5 3.87 -18.51 1.44
N ASP A 6 5.07 -18.84 0.96
CA ASP A 6 6.33 -18.17 1.30
C ASP A 6 6.91 -17.32 0.15
N SER A 7 6.06 -16.66 -0.65
CA SER A 7 6.59 -15.64 -1.58
C SER A 7 6.87 -14.35 -0.80
N GLU A 8 8.04 -14.29 -0.15
CA GLU A 8 8.57 -13.06 0.40
C GLU A 8 8.56 -11.95 -0.65
N VAL A 9 8.02 -10.79 -0.29
CA VAL A 9 8.08 -9.61 -1.15
C VAL A 9 9.54 -9.19 -1.28
N THR A 10 10.17 -9.55 -2.39
CA THR A 10 11.58 -9.20 -2.66
C THR A 10 11.69 -7.68 -2.86
N PRO A 11 12.60 -7.00 -2.16
CA PRO A 11 12.80 -5.57 -2.35
C PRO A 11 13.29 -5.27 -3.76
N ALA A 12 12.66 -4.30 -4.43
CA ALA A 12 13.14 -3.79 -5.71
C ALA A 12 14.55 -3.20 -5.58
N ALA A 13 15.38 -3.41 -6.60
CA ALA A 13 16.74 -2.87 -6.65
C ALA A 13 16.76 -1.34 -6.46
N PRO A 14 17.82 -0.74 -5.87
CA PRO A 14 17.90 0.69 -5.59
C PRO A 14 17.87 1.49 -6.89
N GLY A 15 16.73 2.10 -7.18
CA GLY A 15 16.56 3.02 -8.29
C GLY A 15 17.14 4.41 -7.97
N ALA A 16 17.36 5.21 -9.02
CA ALA A 16 18.06 6.51 -9.05
C ALA A 16 17.45 7.66 -8.20
N ASN A 17 16.61 7.37 -7.23
CA ASN A 17 15.90 8.36 -6.40
C ASN A 17 16.56 8.48 -5.01
N GLY A 18 17.72 9.13 -4.93
CA GLY A 18 18.23 9.71 -3.68
C GLY A 18 18.13 8.87 -2.40
N GLY A 19 18.44 7.56 -2.43
CA GLY A 19 18.38 6.71 -1.24
C GLY A 19 16.99 6.17 -0.85
N LEU A 20 15.97 6.33 -1.71
CA LEU A 20 14.65 5.74 -1.49
C LEU A 20 14.69 4.22 -1.67
N ARG A 21 14.18 3.49 -0.67
CA ARG A 21 14.06 2.02 -0.69
C ARG A 21 12.65 1.60 -0.37
N ILE A 22 12.14 0.60 -1.09
CA ILE A 22 10.86 -0.06 -0.81
C ILE A 22 11.13 -1.48 -0.34
N GLY A 23 10.43 -1.89 0.69
CA GLY A 23 10.55 -3.25 1.23
C GLY A 23 9.48 -3.55 2.27
N PRO A 24 9.44 -4.80 2.75
CA PRO A 24 8.51 -5.20 3.81
C PRO A 24 8.74 -4.36 5.09
N LEU A 25 7.73 -4.37 5.95
CA LEU A 25 7.84 -3.78 7.28
C LEU A 25 8.55 -4.77 8.20
N ASP A 26 9.50 -4.26 8.96
CA ASP A 26 10.20 -5.02 10.00
C ASP A 26 9.49 -4.85 11.36
N PRO A 27 9.63 -5.79 12.32
CA PRO A 27 9.06 -5.64 13.66
C PRO A 27 9.45 -4.31 14.34
N GLY A 28 10.64 -3.78 14.07
CA GLY A 28 11.11 -2.49 14.57
C GLY A 28 10.40 -1.27 13.99
N ASP A 29 9.66 -1.43 12.90
CA ASP A 29 8.91 -0.33 12.28
C ASP A 29 7.56 -0.05 12.98
N ARG A 30 7.12 -0.91 13.92
CA ARG A 30 5.77 -0.86 14.51
C ARG A 30 5.34 0.53 14.96
N GLU A 31 6.17 1.22 15.71
CA GLU A 31 5.85 2.55 16.22
C GLU A 31 5.75 3.58 15.10
N ARG A 32 6.73 3.61 14.19
CA ARG A 32 6.75 4.57 13.08
C ARG A 32 5.63 4.29 12.06
N TRP A 33 5.36 3.03 11.78
CA TRP A 33 4.23 2.62 10.96
C TRP A 33 2.90 3.13 11.57
N GLU A 34 2.71 2.96 12.88
CA GLU A 34 1.48 3.43 13.53
C GLU A 34 1.32 4.94 13.41
N GLN A 35 2.39 5.72 13.62
CA GLN A 35 2.35 7.17 13.43
C GLN A 35 1.90 7.54 12.01
N LEU A 36 2.45 6.89 10.99
CA LEU A 36 2.07 7.12 9.60
C LEU A 36 0.63 6.70 9.33
N PHE A 37 0.20 5.56 9.86
CA PHE A 37 -1.17 5.09 9.67
C PHE A 37 -2.19 5.95 10.41
N ARG A 38 -1.88 6.45 11.60
CA ARG A 38 -2.69 7.47 12.28
C ARG A 38 -2.81 8.73 11.43
N GLY A 39 -1.74 9.23 10.86
CA GLY A 39 -1.76 10.37 9.95
C GLY A 39 -2.62 10.15 8.70
N TYR A 40 -2.63 8.94 8.15
CA TYR A 40 -3.54 8.55 7.07
C TYR A 40 -5.01 8.58 7.49
N ILE A 41 -5.33 8.01 8.65
CA ILE A 41 -6.71 7.98 9.19
C ILE A 41 -7.21 9.40 9.48
N GLU A 42 -6.38 10.23 10.10
CA GLU A 42 -6.68 11.64 10.38
C GLU A 42 -6.87 12.47 9.11
N PHE A 43 -6.11 12.19 8.06
CA PHE A 43 -6.28 12.85 6.76
C PHE A 43 -7.69 12.67 6.18
N TYR A 44 -8.35 11.54 6.47
CA TYR A 44 -9.73 11.28 6.09
C TYR A 44 -10.75 11.69 7.18
N GLY A 45 -10.33 12.45 8.19
CA GLY A 45 -11.21 12.90 9.28
C GLY A 45 -11.72 11.77 10.17
N ARG A 46 -11.00 10.66 10.24
CA ARG A 46 -11.37 9.45 10.99
C ARG A 46 -10.50 9.29 12.23
N SER A 47 -10.97 8.48 13.16
CA SER A 47 -10.20 7.96 14.30
C SER A 47 -10.50 6.47 14.46
N LEU A 48 -9.52 5.71 14.92
CA LEU A 48 -9.67 4.28 15.20
C LEU A 48 -9.26 4.01 16.65
N PRO A 49 -9.87 3.01 17.30
CA PRO A 49 -9.43 2.55 18.61
C PRO A 49 -8.04 1.91 18.50
N ASP A 50 -7.23 1.97 19.58
CA ASP A 50 -5.85 1.45 19.58
C ASP A 50 -5.77 -0.03 19.20
N GLY A 51 -6.71 -0.86 19.61
CA GLY A 51 -6.79 -2.26 19.19
C GLY A 51 -6.96 -2.49 17.68
N ALA A 52 -7.37 -1.49 16.91
CA ALA A 52 -7.42 -1.59 15.43
C ALA A 52 -6.02 -1.60 14.82
N TYR A 53 -5.09 -0.80 15.37
CA TYR A 53 -3.71 -0.77 14.93
C TYR A 53 -2.98 -2.08 15.23
N ASP A 54 -3.22 -2.68 16.40
CA ASP A 54 -2.65 -3.97 16.75
C ASP A 54 -3.16 -5.10 15.86
N ARG A 55 -4.46 -5.11 15.53
CA ARG A 55 -5.03 -6.07 14.58
C ARG A 55 -4.42 -5.91 13.18
N ALA A 56 -4.34 -4.68 12.67
CA ALA A 56 -3.75 -4.42 11.36
C ALA A 56 -2.29 -4.87 11.30
N TRP A 57 -1.50 -4.55 12.33
CA TRP A 57 -0.10 -4.97 12.42
C TRP A 57 0.05 -6.49 12.42
N SER A 58 -0.80 -7.19 13.17
CA SER A 58 -0.79 -8.67 13.20
C SER A 58 -1.13 -9.29 11.84
N GLU A 59 -2.06 -8.68 11.08
CA GLU A 59 -2.38 -9.12 9.71
C GLU A 59 -1.16 -9.01 8.79
N PHE A 60 -0.39 -7.92 8.88
CA PHE A 60 0.80 -7.74 8.04
C PHE A 60 1.91 -8.71 8.40
N LEU A 61 2.13 -8.96 9.68
CA LEU A 61 3.13 -9.94 10.13
C LEU A 61 2.78 -11.36 9.70
N SER A 62 1.50 -11.71 9.68
CA SER A 62 1.06 -13.03 9.22
C SER A 62 1.14 -13.21 7.71
N GLY A 63 0.98 -12.12 6.96
CA GLY A 63 0.94 -12.12 5.49
C GLY A 63 -0.19 -12.94 4.87
N ALA A 64 -1.10 -13.49 5.69
CA ALA A 64 -2.10 -14.45 5.22
C ALA A 64 -3.23 -13.80 4.40
N ARG A 65 -3.65 -12.60 4.78
CA ARG A 65 -4.77 -11.89 4.14
C ARG A 65 -4.39 -10.51 3.65
N MET A 66 -3.50 -9.84 4.34
CA MET A 66 -3.04 -8.49 3.98
C MET A 66 -1.52 -8.42 4.01
N HIS A 67 -1.00 -7.61 3.12
CA HIS A 67 0.43 -7.32 2.99
C HIS A 67 0.69 -5.84 3.22
N ALA A 68 1.90 -5.51 3.62
CA ALA A 68 2.34 -4.13 3.78
C ALA A 68 3.74 -3.93 3.21
N LEU A 69 3.96 -2.78 2.58
CA LEU A 69 5.27 -2.29 2.20
C LEU A 69 5.55 -0.94 2.85
N GLY A 70 6.80 -0.72 3.17
CA GLY A 70 7.33 0.55 3.64
C GLY A 70 8.24 1.20 2.61
N ALA A 71 8.13 2.52 2.48
CA ALA A 71 9.09 3.36 1.77
C ALA A 71 10.04 4.00 2.79
N ARG A 72 11.35 3.81 2.61
CA ARG A 72 12.38 4.37 3.48
C ARG A 72 13.25 5.34 2.71
N LEU A 73 13.54 6.47 3.34
CA LEU A 73 14.44 7.49 2.83
C LEU A 73 15.52 7.74 3.86
N GLY A 74 16.79 7.52 3.49
CA GLY A 74 17.89 7.62 4.45
C GLY A 74 17.74 6.68 5.66
N GLY A 75 17.09 5.52 5.49
CA GLY A 75 16.82 4.56 6.55
C GLY A 75 15.52 4.80 7.33
N SER A 76 14.94 5.99 7.27
CA SER A 76 13.71 6.32 7.99
C SER A 76 12.46 5.93 7.19
N LEU A 77 11.49 5.29 7.83
CA LEU A 77 10.20 4.97 7.23
C LEU A 77 9.40 6.26 7.00
N VAL A 78 9.12 6.57 5.73
CA VAL A 78 8.45 7.80 5.30
C VAL A 78 7.14 7.58 4.56
N GLY A 79 6.85 6.34 4.19
CA GLY A 79 5.60 5.99 3.52
C GLY A 79 5.23 4.54 3.77
N ILE A 80 3.95 4.25 3.67
CA ILE A 80 3.37 2.92 3.88
C ILE A 80 2.31 2.63 2.84
N ALA A 81 2.15 1.36 2.51
CA ALA A 81 1.07 0.86 1.68
C ALA A 81 0.56 -0.47 2.24
N HIS A 82 -0.77 -0.65 2.24
CA HIS A 82 -1.43 -1.90 2.61
C HIS A 82 -2.22 -2.42 1.42
N PHE A 83 -2.12 -3.70 1.14
CA PHE A 83 -2.74 -4.29 -0.05
C PHE A 83 -3.05 -5.77 0.15
N PHE A 84 -3.91 -6.31 -0.69
CA PHE A 84 -4.27 -7.73 -0.67
C PHE A 84 -4.74 -8.21 -2.04
N ILE A 85 -4.69 -9.51 -2.24
CA ILE A 85 -5.22 -10.18 -3.44
C ILE A 85 -6.60 -10.74 -3.13
N HIS A 86 -7.51 -10.64 -4.07
CA HIS A 86 -8.80 -11.29 -4.00
C HIS A 86 -9.17 -11.96 -5.31
N ALA A 87 -10.02 -12.98 -5.21
CA ALA A 87 -10.53 -13.70 -6.36
C ALA A 87 -11.33 -12.80 -7.30
N ASN A 88 -11.28 -13.11 -8.58
CA ASN A 88 -12.03 -12.44 -9.62
C ASN A 88 -12.79 -13.49 -10.46
N THR A 89 -14.10 -13.34 -10.57
CA THR A 89 -14.96 -14.29 -11.27
C THR A 89 -14.78 -14.28 -12.79
N SER A 90 -14.17 -13.24 -13.34
CA SER A 90 -14.03 -13.02 -14.80
C SER A 90 -12.61 -13.27 -15.32
N GLY A 91 -11.72 -13.81 -14.49
CA GLY A 91 -10.32 -14.05 -14.89
C GLY A 91 -9.41 -14.29 -13.70
N PRO A 92 -8.08 -14.14 -13.87
CA PRO A 92 -7.11 -14.23 -12.78
C PRO A 92 -7.42 -13.26 -11.63
N ASP A 93 -6.88 -13.55 -10.46
CA ASP A 93 -7.01 -12.72 -9.27
C ASP A 93 -6.60 -11.27 -9.52
N VAL A 94 -7.01 -10.39 -8.65
CA VAL A 94 -6.70 -8.95 -8.70
C VAL A 94 -6.14 -8.49 -7.37
N CYS A 95 -5.22 -7.54 -7.42
CA CYS A 95 -4.65 -6.91 -6.25
C CYS A 95 -5.38 -5.58 -5.96
N TYR A 96 -5.75 -5.36 -4.70
CA TYR A 96 -6.34 -4.12 -4.22
C TYR A 96 -5.36 -3.41 -3.29
N LEU A 97 -5.03 -2.16 -3.62
CA LEU A 97 -4.27 -1.26 -2.77
C LEU A 97 -5.26 -0.53 -1.85
N GLN A 98 -5.29 -0.97 -0.59
CA GLN A 98 -6.24 -0.50 0.43
C GLN A 98 -5.87 0.89 0.95
N ASP A 99 -4.63 1.07 1.36
CA ASP A 99 -4.13 2.30 1.95
C ASP A 99 -2.78 2.68 1.34
N LEU A 100 -2.58 3.96 1.10
CA LEU A 100 -1.30 4.52 0.64
C LEU A 100 -1.10 5.88 1.30
N PHE A 101 0.00 6.04 2.04
CA PHE A 101 0.31 7.28 2.72
C PHE A 101 1.80 7.58 2.70
N THR A 102 2.12 8.84 2.49
CA THR A 102 3.48 9.38 2.61
C THR A 102 3.46 10.54 3.60
N ALA A 103 4.38 10.53 4.53
CA ALA A 103 4.57 11.61 5.50
C ALA A 103 4.62 12.97 4.78
N PRO A 104 3.87 13.98 5.23
CA PRO A 104 3.78 15.28 4.55
C PRO A 104 5.14 15.89 4.21
N GLU A 105 6.09 15.82 5.15
CA GLU A 105 7.45 16.34 5.01
C GLU A 105 8.31 15.58 3.99
N SER A 106 7.88 14.39 3.58
CA SER A 106 8.59 13.54 2.62
C SER A 106 7.92 13.44 1.26
N ARG A 107 6.83 14.19 1.05
CA ARG A 107 6.13 14.22 -0.24
C ARG A 107 7.01 14.83 -1.35
N GLY A 108 6.64 14.51 -2.59
CA GLY A 108 7.39 14.99 -3.76
C GLY A 108 8.70 14.25 -4.04
N ARG A 109 9.04 13.22 -3.24
CA ARG A 109 10.26 12.43 -3.39
C ARG A 109 10.04 11.06 -4.04
N GLY A 110 8.87 10.83 -4.62
CA GLY A 110 8.57 9.61 -5.39
C GLY A 110 8.14 8.39 -4.57
N ALA A 111 7.99 8.49 -3.24
CA ALA A 111 7.65 7.36 -2.38
C ALA A 111 6.33 6.67 -2.77
N ALA A 112 5.28 7.44 -3.05
CA ALA A 112 3.98 6.88 -3.45
C ALA A 112 4.08 6.13 -4.78
N THR A 113 4.75 6.70 -5.78
CA THR A 113 4.99 6.05 -7.08
C THR A 113 5.77 4.76 -6.89
N ALA A 114 6.86 4.79 -6.13
CA ALA A 114 7.71 3.62 -5.90
C ALA A 114 6.96 2.50 -5.16
N LEU A 115 6.10 2.83 -4.19
CA LEU A 115 5.23 1.85 -3.52
C LEU A 115 4.26 1.20 -4.51
N ILE A 116 3.56 2.00 -5.34
CA ILE A 116 2.62 1.48 -6.34
C ILE A 116 3.33 0.55 -7.33
N GLU A 117 4.48 0.95 -7.86
CA GLU A 117 5.25 0.14 -8.81
C GLU A 117 5.76 -1.16 -8.18
N SER A 118 6.22 -1.12 -6.93
CA SER A 118 6.65 -2.32 -6.20
C SER A 118 5.49 -3.29 -5.99
N ILE A 119 4.31 -2.78 -5.61
CA ILE A 119 3.10 -3.61 -5.46
C ILE A 119 2.67 -4.18 -6.81
N ALA A 120 2.72 -3.38 -7.88
CA ALA A 120 2.37 -3.84 -9.22
C ALA A 120 3.30 -4.95 -9.71
N GLY A 121 4.61 -4.85 -9.43
CA GLY A 121 5.58 -5.90 -9.71
C GLY A 121 5.26 -7.19 -8.97
N TRP A 122 5.10 -7.10 -7.65
CA TRP A 122 4.75 -8.23 -6.82
C TRP A 122 3.41 -8.88 -7.23
N ALA A 123 2.36 -8.08 -7.46
CA ALA A 123 1.06 -8.60 -7.90
C ALA A 123 1.15 -9.34 -9.23
N ARG A 124 1.99 -8.87 -10.16
CA ARG A 124 2.24 -9.56 -11.42
C ARG A 124 2.91 -10.92 -11.20
N GLU A 125 3.88 -11.01 -10.29
CA GLU A 125 4.53 -12.26 -9.90
C GLU A 125 3.55 -13.25 -9.26
N GLN A 126 2.54 -12.74 -8.53
CA GLN A 126 1.44 -13.54 -7.98
C GLN A 126 0.37 -13.92 -9.03
N GLY A 127 0.54 -13.55 -10.29
CA GLY A 127 -0.41 -13.88 -11.36
C GLY A 127 -1.64 -13.00 -11.41
N CYS A 128 -1.68 -11.88 -10.69
CA CYS A 128 -2.80 -10.94 -10.76
C CYS A 128 -2.88 -10.26 -12.13
N MET A 129 -4.11 -10.11 -12.61
CA MET A 129 -4.35 -9.44 -13.89
C MET A 129 -4.33 -7.91 -13.80
N ARG A 130 -4.45 -7.33 -12.61
CA ARG A 130 -4.41 -5.88 -12.37
C ARG A 130 -4.21 -5.53 -10.91
N LEU A 131 -3.70 -4.32 -10.70
CA LEU A 131 -3.71 -3.59 -9.43
C LEU A 131 -4.71 -2.44 -9.55
N TYR A 132 -5.54 -2.21 -8.53
CA TYR A 132 -6.47 -1.09 -8.52
C TYR A 132 -6.67 -0.54 -7.10
N TRP A 133 -7.18 0.69 -7.01
CA TRP A 133 -7.48 1.38 -5.74
C TRP A 133 -8.59 2.40 -5.92
N SER A 134 -9.06 2.93 -4.81
CA SER A 134 -10.01 4.03 -4.75
C SER A 134 -9.38 5.26 -4.10
N THR A 135 -9.78 6.44 -4.53
CA THR A 135 -9.41 7.70 -3.89
C THR A 135 -10.60 8.65 -3.92
N HIS A 136 -10.62 9.61 -3.01
CA HIS A 136 -11.64 10.65 -3.04
C HIS A 136 -11.44 11.55 -4.27
N GLU A 137 -12.53 11.92 -4.94
CA GLU A 137 -12.49 12.77 -6.14
C GLU A 137 -11.76 14.10 -5.89
N ALA A 138 -11.97 14.69 -4.71
CA ALA A 138 -11.33 15.93 -4.29
C ALA A 138 -9.84 15.80 -3.95
N ASN A 139 -9.27 14.59 -3.89
CA ASN A 139 -7.85 14.37 -3.56
C ASN A 139 -6.94 14.67 -4.77
N ALA A 140 -6.92 15.92 -5.20
CA ALA A 140 -6.18 16.36 -6.39
C ALA A 140 -4.67 16.07 -6.30
N THR A 141 -4.09 16.10 -5.09
CA THR A 141 -2.66 15.82 -4.88
C THR A 141 -2.33 14.37 -5.19
N ALA A 142 -3.08 13.42 -4.65
CA ALA A 142 -2.88 12.01 -4.93
C ALA A 142 -3.22 11.68 -6.40
N ARG A 143 -4.30 12.24 -6.95
CA ARG A 143 -4.70 12.03 -8.34
C ARG A 143 -3.62 12.43 -9.34
N ARG A 144 -2.86 13.49 -9.09
CA ARG A 144 -1.69 13.85 -9.94
C ARG A 144 -0.62 12.74 -10.01
N VAL A 145 -0.47 11.98 -8.93
CA VAL A 145 0.41 10.79 -8.93
C VAL A 145 -0.25 9.66 -9.70
N TYR A 146 -1.51 9.37 -9.40
CA TYR A 146 -2.25 8.24 -9.97
C TYR A 146 -2.43 8.34 -11.48
N ASP A 147 -2.71 9.53 -12.01
CA ASP A 147 -2.87 9.78 -13.46
C ASP A 147 -1.59 9.54 -14.27
N ARG A 148 -0.41 9.48 -13.60
CA ARG A 148 0.86 9.13 -14.24
C ARG A 148 1.15 7.64 -14.26
N VAL A 149 0.59 6.87 -13.34
CA VAL A 149 0.91 5.44 -13.14
C VAL A 149 -0.26 4.52 -13.43
N ALA A 150 -1.47 5.05 -13.61
CA ALA A 150 -2.69 4.29 -13.83
C ALA A 150 -3.73 5.08 -14.65
N GLN A 151 -4.86 4.45 -14.90
CA GLN A 151 -5.99 5.06 -15.61
C GLN A 151 -7.23 5.08 -14.71
N ASN A 152 -7.88 6.24 -14.62
CA ASN A 152 -9.24 6.32 -14.09
C ASN A 152 -10.21 5.75 -15.14
N ARG A 153 -10.89 4.66 -14.80
CA ARG A 153 -11.85 3.98 -15.68
C ARG A 153 -13.30 4.40 -15.44
N GLY A 154 -13.53 5.44 -14.65
CA GLY A 154 -14.87 6.01 -14.42
C GLY A 154 -15.74 5.22 -13.44
N PHE A 155 -15.22 4.21 -12.74
CA PHE A 155 -15.97 3.54 -11.70
C PHE A 155 -16.20 4.46 -10.50
N ILE A 156 -17.41 4.43 -9.96
CA ILE A 156 -17.76 5.09 -8.69
C ILE A 156 -17.94 4.03 -7.60
N ARG A 157 -17.69 4.42 -6.36
CA ARG A 157 -17.79 3.55 -5.19
C ARG A 157 -19.12 3.76 -4.47
N TYR A 158 -19.81 2.68 -4.18
CA TYR A 158 -20.95 2.67 -3.28
C TYR A 158 -20.58 1.94 -1.99
N GLU A 159 -20.99 2.47 -0.86
CA GLU A 159 -20.76 1.90 0.46
C GLU A 159 -22.09 1.79 1.21
N ARG A 160 -22.18 0.78 2.04
CA ARG A 160 -23.28 0.58 2.98
C ARG A 160 -22.71 0.11 4.31
N ASP A 161 -22.96 0.87 5.36
CA ASP A 161 -22.61 0.47 6.72
C ASP A 161 -23.46 -0.72 7.16
N LEU A 162 -22.87 -1.64 7.95
CA LEU A 162 -23.49 -2.89 8.41
C LEU A 162 -23.62 -2.90 9.94
#